data_9d4a8bb8daf0bfdd24964f93a925b1d6
#
_entry.id   9d4a8bb8daf0bfdd24964f93a925b1d6
#
_cell.length_a   1.000
_cell.length_b   1.000
_cell.length_c   1.000
_cell.angle_alpha   90.00
_cell.angle_beta   90.00
_cell.angle_gamma   90.00
#
_symmetry.space_group_name_H-M   'P 1'
#
loop_
_entity.id
_entity.type
_entity.pdbx_description
1 polymer ?
#
loop_
_entity_poly.entity_id
_entity_poly.type
_entity_poly.pdbx_seq_one_letter_code
_entity_poly.pdbx_strand_id
1 'polypeptide(L)'
;HTMGTAAGDGSAVGTAGSAPAFKYAGMAPMADIIAVDGSVSGSFSSTQMADGINYIFQQATALGKNAVVNCSIGGQFGPKDGTGTFEAAVDLLSGPGKCVVMSAGNDRGLALHAEWFPGNPPITMSVSSASATARFVAINGYYEASEQMNVTITAPGGAVTGPILLGGVSGGYPGPLTPNGNVYIENGLALTSTLDKQV
;
A
#
# COMPACT_ATOMS: atom_id res chain seq x y z
N HIS A 1 -10.78 16.45 5.12
CA HIS A 1 -10.55 17.12 3.83
C HIS A 1 -11.13 16.33 2.66
N THR A 2 -10.71 15.08 2.40
CA THR A 2 -11.21 14.22 1.30
C THR A 2 -12.72 14.00 1.35
N MET A 3 -13.29 13.79 2.52
CA MET A 3 -14.73 13.62 2.70
C MET A 3 -15.51 14.88 2.25
N GLY A 4 -14.98 16.09 2.56
CA GLY A 4 -15.59 17.33 2.07
C GLY A 4 -15.51 17.48 0.55
N THR A 5 -14.40 17.05 -0.08
CA THR A 5 -14.27 17.06 -1.54
C THR A 5 -15.20 16.03 -2.19
N ALA A 6 -15.44 14.89 -1.56
CA ALA A 6 -16.32 13.86 -2.09
C ALA A 6 -17.81 14.22 -1.93
N ALA A 7 -18.23 14.64 -0.75
CA ALA A 7 -19.64 14.72 -0.39
C ALA A 7 -20.03 15.95 0.48
N GLY A 8 -19.17 16.96 0.58
CA GLY A 8 -19.52 18.20 1.30
C GLY A 8 -20.69 18.92 0.63
N ASP A 9 -21.66 19.35 1.40
CA ASP A 9 -22.87 20.05 0.89
C ASP A 9 -22.59 21.51 0.48
N GLY A 10 -21.41 22.04 0.81
CA GLY A 10 -21.00 23.40 0.49
C GLY A 10 -21.62 24.49 1.39
N SER A 11 -22.43 24.13 2.38
CA SER A 11 -23.12 25.09 3.25
C SER A 11 -22.17 25.91 4.12
N ALA A 12 -20.98 25.42 4.41
CA ALA A 12 -19.99 26.10 5.21
C ALA A 12 -19.44 27.36 4.55
N VAL A 13 -19.36 28.45 5.30
CA VAL A 13 -18.69 29.67 4.89
C VAL A 13 -17.25 29.71 5.42
N GLY A 14 -16.29 30.09 4.57
CA GLY A 14 -14.90 30.17 4.98
C GLY A 14 -14.66 31.25 6.01
N THR A 15 -13.89 30.98 7.04
CA THR A 15 -13.48 31.94 8.07
C THR A 15 -12.61 33.10 7.52
N ALA A 16 -12.02 32.93 6.34
CA ALA A 16 -11.19 33.93 5.67
C ALA A 16 -11.99 34.86 4.76
N GLY A 17 -13.33 34.91 4.85
CA GLY A 17 -14.18 35.85 4.11
C GLY A 17 -14.27 35.65 2.60
N SER A 18 -13.66 34.61 2.06
CA SER A 18 -13.48 34.42 0.63
C SER A 18 -14.35 33.33 -0.01
N ALA A 19 -15.07 32.54 0.77
CA ALA A 19 -15.88 31.47 0.24
C ALA A 19 -17.34 31.62 0.72
N PRO A 20 -18.25 32.16 -0.11
CA PRO A 20 -19.66 32.15 0.19
C PRO A 20 -20.19 30.72 0.20
N ALA A 21 -21.31 30.49 0.92
CA ALA A 21 -21.97 29.21 0.96
C ALA A 21 -22.24 28.69 -0.47
N PHE A 22 -22.14 27.39 -0.63
CA PHE A 22 -22.37 26.64 -1.89
C PHE A 22 -21.41 26.93 -3.04
N LYS A 23 -20.37 27.73 -2.82
CA LYS A 23 -19.32 27.95 -3.83
C LYS A 23 -18.44 26.70 -4.04
N TYR A 24 -18.18 25.95 -2.98
CA TYR A 24 -17.33 24.76 -2.99
C TYR A 24 -18.08 23.57 -2.41
N ALA A 25 -18.99 23.02 -3.19
CA ALA A 25 -19.64 21.76 -2.88
C ALA A 25 -18.78 20.58 -3.31
N GLY A 26 -18.93 19.42 -2.66
CA GLY A 26 -18.37 18.17 -3.08
C GLY A 26 -19.02 17.62 -4.34
N MET A 27 -18.47 16.54 -4.86
CA MET A 27 -18.99 15.90 -6.10
C MET A 27 -20.35 15.26 -5.90
N ALA A 28 -20.68 14.82 -4.68
CA ALA A 28 -21.95 14.19 -4.30
C ALA A 28 -22.57 14.88 -3.06
N PRO A 29 -22.99 16.16 -3.15
CA PRO A 29 -23.37 16.96 -1.98
C PRO A 29 -24.65 16.48 -1.27
N MET A 30 -25.41 15.58 -1.90
CA MET A 30 -26.63 14.99 -1.34
C MET A 30 -26.43 13.57 -0.82
N ALA A 31 -25.18 13.06 -0.82
CA ALA A 31 -24.88 11.73 -0.32
C ALA A 31 -24.92 11.70 1.22
N ASP A 32 -25.46 10.63 1.79
CA ASP A 32 -25.25 10.34 3.19
C ASP A 32 -23.79 9.91 3.41
N ILE A 33 -23.22 10.34 4.52
CA ILE A 33 -21.80 10.09 4.82
C ILE A 33 -21.68 9.07 5.94
N ILE A 34 -20.94 7.99 5.67
CA ILE A 34 -20.48 7.05 6.68
C ILE A 34 -18.97 7.25 6.82
N ALA A 35 -18.51 7.80 7.94
CA ALA A 35 -17.11 7.98 8.23
C ALA A 35 -16.60 6.82 9.10
N VAL A 36 -15.50 6.19 8.69
CA VAL A 36 -14.85 5.13 9.45
C VAL A 36 -13.42 5.59 9.79
N ASP A 37 -13.12 5.62 11.08
CA ASP A 37 -11.76 5.75 11.59
C ASP A 37 -11.27 4.37 12.04
N GLY A 38 -10.48 3.72 11.19
CA GLY A 38 -9.88 2.41 11.47
C GLY A 38 -8.42 2.51 11.90
N SER A 39 -7.90 3.72 12.13
CA SER A 39 -6.49 3.89 12.46
C SER A 39 -6.18 3.48 13.90
N VAL A 40 -5.05 2.80 14.07
CA VAL A 40 -4.43 2.58 15.37
C VAL A 40 -3.08 3.30 15.38
N SER A 41 -2.94 4.28 16.25
CA SER A 41 -1.72 5.12 16.33
C SER A 41 -1.30 5.76 15.00
N GLY A 42 -2.28 6.15 14.18
CA GLY A 42 -2.05 6.80 12.89
C GLY A 42 -1.68 5.88 11.73
N SER A 43 -1.77 4.56 11.93
CA SER A 43 -1.51 3.55 10.90
C SER A 43 -2.74 2.67 10.66
N PHE A 44 -2.83 2.11 9.45
CA PHE A 44 -3.85 1.13 9.05
C PHE A 44 -3.18 -0.17 8.60
N SER A 45 -3.75 -1.30 8.98
CA SER A 45 -3.45 -2.58 8.35
C SER A 45 -4.42 -2.85 7.19
N SER A 46 -4.04 -3.75 6.28
CA SER A 46 -4.92 -4.22 5.21
C SER A 46 -6.22 -4.83 5.75
N THR A 47 -6.16 -5.52 6.88
CA THR A 47 -7.34 -6.08 7.56
C THR A 47 -8.28 -4.98 8.04
N GLN A 48 -7.76 -3.95 8.71
CA GLN A 48 -8.59 -2.82 9.17
C GLN A 48 -9.24 -2.07 8.00
N MET A 49 -8.54 -1.96 6.87
CA MET A 49 -9.11 -1.39 5.66
C MET A 49 -10.27 -2.24 5.12
N ALA A 50 -10.09 -3.54 5.02
CA ALA A 50 -11.14 -4.47 4.57
C ALA A 50 -12.35 -4.46 5.52
N ASP A 51 -12.12 -4.46 6.83
CA ASP A 51 -13.18 -4.37 7.84
C ASP A 51 -13.96 -3.06 7.73
N GLY A 52 -13.27 -1.94 7.52
CA GLY A 52 -13.89 -0.63 7.31
C GLY A 52 -14.76 -0.58 6.06
N ILE A 53 -14.30 -1.14 4.94
CA ILE A 53 -15.05 -1.27 3.70
C ILE A 53 -16.30 -2.13 3.92
N ASN A 54 -16.14 -3.28 4.56
CA ASN A 54 -17.25 -4.18 4.87
C ASN A 54 -18.30 -3.49 5.76
N TYR A 55 -17.85 -2.78 6.79
CA TYR A 55 -18.75 -2.02 7.67
C TYR A 55 -19.60 -1.00 6.88
N ILE A 56 -18.96 -0.21 6.01
CA ILE A 56 -19.68 0.78 5.18
C ILE A 56 -20.75 0.09 4.33
N PHE A 57 -20.42 -1.02 3.67
CA PHE A 57 -21.38 -1.75 2.84
C PHE A 57 -22.51 -2.39 3.65
N GLN A 58 -22.24 -2.85 4.86
CA GLN A 58 -23.29 -3.34 5.77
C GLN A 58 -24.24 -2.22 6.18
N GLN A 59 -23.72 -1.04 6.55
CA GLN A 59 -24.55 0.11 6.91
C GLN A 59 -25.38 0.61 5.72
N ALA A 60 -24.79 0.70 4.54
CA ALA A 60 -25.51 1.08 3.32
C ALA A 60 -26.64 0.08 2.99
N THR A 61 -26.38 -1.21 3.14
CA THR A 61 -27.39 -2.25 2.94
C THR A 61 -28.54 -2.11 3.94
N ALA A 62 -28.24 -1.86 5.21
CA ALA A 62 -29.26 -1.63 6.24
C ALA A 62 -30.12 -0.38 5.96
N LEU A 63 -29.55 0.62 5.29
CA LEU A 63 -30.25 1.83 4.84
C LEU A 63 -30.96 1.65 3.49
N GLY A 64 -30.84 0.50 2.83
CA GLY A 64 -31.40 0.25 1.50
C GLY A 64 -30.75 1.11 0.40
N LYS A 65 -29.48 1.49 0.54
CA LYS A 65 -28.76 2.40 -0.36
C LYS A 65 -27.55 1.74 -0.99
N ASN A 66 -27.19 2.20 -2.19
CA ASN A 66 -25.89 1.93 -2.80
C ASN A 66 -24.80 2.72 -2.08
N ALA A 67 -23.57 2.20 -2.09
CA ALA A 67 -22.43 2.87 -1.48
C ALA A 67 -21.22 2.95 -2.39
N VAL A 68 -20.51 4.07 -2.29
CA VAL A 68 -19.17 4.27 -2.84
C VAL A 68 -18.22 4.52 -1.68
N VAL A 69 -17.23 3.66 -1.51
CA VAL A 69 -16.19 3.81 -0.49
C VAL A 69 -15.00 4.54 -1.10
N ASN A 70 -14.62 5.66 -0.51
CA ASN A 70 -13.40 6.38 -0.89
C ASN A 70 -12.26 6.04 0.08
N CYS A 71 -11.20 5.42 -0.46
CA CYS A 71 -9.98 5.10 0.27
C CYS A 71 -8.84 6.00 -0.23
N SER A 72 -8.68 7.18 0.37
CA SER A 72 -7.54 8.07 0.09
C SER A 72 -6.33 7.71 0.95
N ILE A 73 -5.98 6.45 0.92
CA ILE A 73 -4.88 5.81 1.65
C ILE A 73 -4.22 4.77 0.76
N GLY A 74 -3.01 4.39 1.09
CA GLY A 74 -2.28 3.37 0.34
C GLY A 74 -0.89 3.14 0.92
N GLY A 75 -0.15 2.23 0.30
CA GLY A 75 1.22 1.87 0.66
C GLY A 75 1.97 1.29 -0.52
N GLN A 76 3.28 1.10 -0.35
CA GLN A 76 4.16 0.58 -1.40
C GLN A 76 4.32 -0.95 -1.35
N PHE A 77 3.87 -1.59 -0.26
CA PHE A 77 3.98 -3.03 -0.10
C PHE A 77 2.84 -3.78 -0.82
N GLY A 78 3.10 -5.04 -1.15
CA GLY A 78 2.19 -5.92 -1.86
C GLY A 78 2.53 -6.08 -3.34
N PRO A 79 2.12 -7.19 -3.99
CA PRO A 79 2.47 -7.51 -5.37
C PRO A 79 1.88 -6.54 -6.39
N LYS A 80 0.79 -5.84 -6.07
CA LYS A 80 0.12 -4.84 -6.94
C LYS A 80 -0.45 -5.41 -8.24
N ASP A 81 -0.71 -6.70 -8.30
CA ASP A 81 -1.22 -7.45 -9.44
C ASP A 81 -2.66 -7.98 -9.25
N GLY A 82 -3.26 -7.66 -8.10
CA GLY A 82 -4.60 -8.12 -7.74
C GLY A 82 -4.62 -9.43 -6.95
N THR A 83 -3.48 -10.09 -6.73
CA THR A 83 -3.41 -11.37 -6.00
C THR A 83 -3.26 -11.19 -4.49
N GLY A 84 -2.99 -9.99 -4.04
CA GLY A 84 -2.86 -9.66 -2.62
C GLY A 84 -4.12 -9.97 -1.83
N THR A 85 -3.95 -10.32 -0.57
CA THR A 85 -5.09 -10.67 0.32
C THR A 85 -6.07 -9.52 0.51
N PHE A 86 -5.58 -8.26 0.45
CA PHE A 86 -6.44 -7.08 0.51
C PHE A 86 -7.24 -6.89 -0.78
N GLU A 87 -6.58 -7.02 -1.93
CA GLU A 87 -7.21 -6.94 -3.25
C GLU A 87 -8.30 -8.01 -3.40
N ALA A 88 -8.01 -9.25 -3.01
CA ALA A 88 -9.00 -10.33 -2.99
C ALA A 88 -10.19 -10.04 -2.06
N ALA A 89 -9.95 -9.41 -0.90
CA ALA A 89 -11.03 -8.99 -0.01
C ALA A 89 -11.89 -7.88 -0.64
N VAL A 90 -11.29 -6.92 -1.33
CA VAL A 90 -12.01 -5.86 -2.05
C VAL A 90 -12.88 -6.45 -3.16
N ASP A 91 -12.37 -7.42 -3.92
CA ASP A 91 -13.12 -8.11 -4.97
C ASP A 91 -14.35 -8.83 -4.40
N LEU A 92 -14.20 -9.52 -3.28
CA LEU A 92 -15.31 -10.20 -2.61
C LEU A 92 -16.36 -9.25 -2.05
N LEU A 93 -15.97 -8.07 -1.61
CA LEU A 93 -16.86 -7.06 -1.02
C LEU A 93 -17.55 -6.20 -2.08
N SER A 94 -16.94 -6.06 -3.25
CA SER A 94 -17.44 -5.22 -4.35
C SER A 94 -18.54 -5.92 -5.15
N GLY A 95 -19.37 -5.14 -5.83
CA GLY A 95 -20.45 -5.69 -6.65
C GLY A 95 -21.51 -4.64 -7.00
N PRO A 96 -22.66 -5.06 -7.55
CA PRO A 96 -23.74 -4.13 -7.88
C PRO A 96 -24.15 -3.29 -6.67
N GLY A 97 -24.06 -1.97 -6.81
CA GLY A 97 -24.36 -1.01 -5.74
C GLY A 97 -23.26 -0.87 -4.67
N LYS A 98 -22.11 -1.54 -4.83
CA LYS A 98 -20.97 -1.51 -3.91
C LYS A 98 -19.70 -1.22 -4.68
N CYS A 99 -19.19 0.01 -4.59
CA CYS A 99 -18.00 0.44 -5.32
C CYS A 99 -16.91 0.88 -4.34
N VAL A 100 -15.68 0.46 -4.60
CA VAL A 100 -14.49 0.92 -3.85
C VAL A 100 -13.61 1.74 -4.78
N VAL A 101 -13.22 2.92 -4.35
CA VAL A 101 -12.32 3.83 -5.06
C VAL A 101 -11.06 4.02 -4.25
N MET A 102 -9.94 3.62 -4.84
CA MET A 102 -8.61 3.71 -4.22
C MET A 102 -7.81 4.86 -4.81
N SER A 103 -6.97 5.49 -3.99
CA SER A 103 -6.01 6.47 -4.49
C SER A 103 -4.89 5.78 -5.27
N ALA A 104 -4.45 6.40 -6.36
CA ALA A 104 -3.29 5.93 -7.14
C ALA A 104 -1.93 6.24 -6.48
N GLY A 105 -1.93 6.96 -5.36
CA GLY A 105 -0.71 7.41 -4.69
C GLY A 105 -0.17 8.73 -5.23
N ASN A 106 0.88 9.24 -4.58
CA ASN A 106 1.50 10.54 -4.86
C ASN A 106 2.95 10.44 -5.39
N ASP A 107 3.41 9.23 -5.67
CA ASP A 107 4.83 8.92 -5.89
C ASP A 107 5.22 8.97 -7.38
N ARG A 108 4.41 9.60 -8.22
CA ARG A 108 4.72 9.77 -9.64
C ARG A 108 6.08 10.42 -9.85
N GLY A 109 6.93 9.74 -10.61
CA GLY A 109 8.28 10.22 -10.92
C GLY A 109 9.34 9.82 -9.90
N LEU A 110 8.96 9.13 -8.83
CA LEU A 110 9.90 8.46 -7.93
C LEU A 110 10.23 7.06 -8.47
N ALA A 111 11.51 6.71 -8.48
CA ALA A 111 11.98 5.39 -8.91
C ALA A 111 11.80 4.37 -7.77
N LEU A 112 10.55 4.04 -7.42
CA LEU A 112 10.20 3.14 -6.31
C LEU A 112 9.85 1.72 -6.75
N HIS A 113 9.77 1.47 -8.07
CA HIS A 113 9.42 0.18 -8.64
C HIS A 113 10.41 -0.19 -9.74
N ALA A 114 10.78 -1.45 -9.79
CA ALA A 114 11.57 -2.03 -10.87
C ALA A 114 11.07 -3.44 -11.16
N GLU A 115 11.11 -3.83 -12.43
CA GLU A 115 10.78 -5.16 -12.91
C GLU A 115 12.03 -5.82 -13.46
N TRP A 116 12.21 -7.11 -13.19
CA TRP A 116 13.36 -7.87 -13.63
C TRP A 116 12.91 -9.15 -14.33
N PHE A 117 13.54 -9.45 -15.45
CA PHE A 117 13.31 -10.67 -16.22
C PHE A 117 14.60 -11.50 -16.32
N PRO A 118 14.51 -12.84 -16.42
CA PRO A 118 15.66 -13.70 -16.65
C PRO A 118 16.52 -13.21 -17.81
N GLY A 119 17.82 -13.04 -17.55
CA GLY A 119 18.77 -12.50 -18.53
C GLY A 119 19.01 -10.99 -18.42
N ASN A 120 18.21 -10.25 -17.65
CA ASN A 120 18.53 -8.86 -17.35
C ASN A 120 19.69 -8.73 -16.38
N PRO A 121 20.45 -7.62 -16.43
CA PRO A 121 21.43 -7.32 -15.39
C PRO A 121 20.79 -7.12 -14.03
N PRO A 122 21.54 -7.24 -12.94
CA PRO A 122 21.04 -6.95 -11.59
C PRO A 122 20.42 -5.56 -11.50
N ILE A 123 19.35 -5.42 -10.72
CA ILE A 123 18.77 -4.11 -10.41
C ILE A 123 19.77 -3.35 -9.53
N THR A 124 20.13 -2.15 -9.96
CA THR A 124 20.94 -1.24 -9.16
C THR A 124 20.04 -0.14 -8.61
N MET A 125 20.04 0.02 -7.29
CA MET A 125 19.28 1.06 -6.61
C MET A 125 20.22 2.06 -5.95
N SER A 126 19.90 3.33 -6.07
CA SER A 126 20.57 4.40 -5.31
C SER A 126 19.64 4.83 -4.18
N VAL A 127 20.08 4.63 -2.95
CA VAL A 127 19.36 5.06 -1.77
C VAL A 127 19.96 6.37 -1.30
N SER A 128 19.22 7.47 -1.43
CA SER A 128 19.60 8.74 -0.83
C SER A 128 18.64 9.05 0.31
N SER A 129 19.17 9.15 1.52
CA SER A 129 18.39 9.62 2.66
C SER A 129 18.48 11.14 2.75
N ALA A 130 17.35 11.82 2.58
CA ALA A 130 17.25 13.24 2.87
C ALA A 130 17.17 13.53 4.39
N SER A 131 17.07 12.49 5.20
CA SER A 131 16.94 12.59 6.65
C SER A 131 18.03 11.79 7.36
N ALA A 132 18.73 12.43 8.28
CA ALA A 132 19.67 11.77 9.17
C ALA A 132 19.00 10.72 10.11
N THR A 133 17.69 10.64 10.11
CA THR A 133 16.89 9.72 10.92
C THR A 133 16.40 8.49 10.16
N ALA A 134 16.57 8.41 8.84
CA ALA A 134 16.25 7.19 8.09
C ALA A 134 17.22 6.08 8.49
N ARG A 135 16.67 5.04 9.16
CA ARG A 135 17.46 3.97 9.77
C ARG A 135 17.44 2.67 8.98
N PHE A 136 16.57 2.53 8.02
CA PHE A 136 16.47 1.32 7.19
C PHE A 136 15.85 1.62 5.84
N VAL A 137 16.14 0.75 4.89
CA VAL A 137 15.49 0.66 3.59
C VAL A 137 14.87 -0.72 3.52
N ALA A 138 13.60 -0.80 3.18
CA ALA A 138 12.93 -2.05 2.89
C ALA A 138 12.77 -2.19 1.36
N ILE A 139 13.19 -3.34 0.84
CA ILE A 139 13.01 -3.72 -0.55
C ILE A 139 12.06 -4.91 -0.52
N ASN A 140 10.97 -4.83 -1.24
CA ASN A 140 9.98 -5.90 -1.32
C ASN A 140 9.91 -6.37 -2.78
N GLY A 141 10.21 -7.63 -3.01
CA GLY A 141 10.12 -8.25 -4.33
C GLY A 141 9.06 -9.35 -4.33
N TYR A 142 8.36 -9.49 -5.43
CA TYR A 142 7.39 -10.56 -5.67
C TYR A 142 7.71 -11.24 -6.99
N TYR A 143 7.52 -12.55 -7.04
CA TYR A 143 7.70 -13.36 -8.24
C TYR A 143 6.72 -14.53 -8.24
N GLU A 144 6.44 -15.07 -9.43
CA GLU A 144 5.48 -16.14 -9.62
C GLU A 144 5.75 -17.35 -8.70
N ALA A 145 4.70 -17.92 -8.13
CA ALA A 145 4.83 -19.06 -7.21
C ALA A 145 5.44 -20.31 -7.87
N SER A 146 5.32 -20.43 -9.19
CA SER A 146 5.94 -21.48 -10.00
C SER A 146 7.45 -21.35 -10.15
N GLU A 147 8.00 -20.15 -9.94
CA GLU A 147 9.42 -19.85 -10.12
C GLU A 147 10.22 -20.11 -8.84
N GLN A 148 11.52 -20.24 -9.01
CA GLN A 148 12.48 -20.32 -7.91
C GLN A 148 13.58 -19.28 -8.13
N MET A 149 13.64 -18.29 -7.28
CA MET A 149 14.65 -17.25 -7.34
C MET A 149 15.61 -17.34 -6.15
N ASN A 150 16.87 -17.06 -6.44
CA ASN A 150 17.89 -16.87 -5.42
C ASN A 150 18.17 -15.37 -5.32
N VAL A 151 18.16 -14.84 -4.11
CA VAL A 151 18.30 -13.41 -3.87
C VAL A 151 19.68 -13.11 -3.29
N THR A 152 20.33 -12.12 -3.87
CA THR A 152 21.64 -11.63 -3.42
C THR A 152 21.60 -10.10 -3.38
N ILE A 153 22.12 -9.52 -2.31
CA ILE A 153 22.30 -8.08 -2.19
C ILE A 153 23.79 -7.79 -2.11
N THR A 154 24.25 -6.89 -2.97
CA THR A 154 25.60 -6.34 -2.92
C THR A 154 25.52 -4.91 -2.39
N ALA A 155 26.12 -4.67 -1.24
CA ALA A 155 26.19 -3.33 -0.64
C ALA A 155 27.16 -2.42 -1.42
N PRO A 156 27.09 -1.08 -1.29
CA PRO A 156 27.97 -0.15 -2.01
C PRO A 156 29.46 -0.41 -1.83
N GLY A 157 29.88 -0.94 -0.69
CA GLY A 157 31.27 -1.32 -0.40
C GLY A 157 31.70 -2.67 -0.97
N GLY A 158 30.86 -3.33 -1.80
CA GLY A 158 31.14 -4.63 -2.39
C GLY A 158 30.85 -5.83 -1.47
N ALA A 159 30.39 -5.62 -0.26
CA ALA A 159 29.99 -6.72 0.63
C ALA A 159 28.74 -7.41 0.06
N VAL A 160 28.79 -8.76 -0.01
CA VAL A 160 27.74 -9.58 -0.61
C VAL A 160 27.02 -10.37 0.47
N THR A 161 25.71 -10.31 0.49
CA THR A 161 24.81 -11.15 1.31
C THR A 161 23.95 -12.00 0.39
N GLY A 162 23.96 -13.29 0.58
CA GLY A 162 23.28 -14.27 -0.28
C GLY A 162 24.29 -15.14 -1.06
N PRO A 163 23.84 -16.00 -1.98
CA PRO A 163 22.43 -16.16 -2.41
C PRO A 163 21.55 -16.79 -1.33
N ILE A 164 20.36 -16.22 -1.15
CA ILE A 164 19.33 -16.77 -0.26
C ILE A 164 18.33 -17.52 -1.12
N LEU A 165 18.21 -18.81 -0.87
CA LEU A 165 17.27 -19.71 -1.56
C LEU A 165 15.86 -19.53 -1.04
N LEU A 166 14.88 -20.01 -1.80
CA LEU A 166 13.49 -20.06 -1.34
C LEU A 166 13.37 -20.82 0.00
N GLY A 167 12.67 -20.22 0.93
CA GLY A 167 12.52 -20.70 2.31
C GLY A 167 13.68 -20.32 3.22
N GLY A 168 14.67 -19.61 2.70
CA GLY A 168 15.87 -19.23 3.45
C GLY A 168 15.85 -17.78 3.97
N VAL A 169 16.72 -17.55 4.94
CA VAL A 169 17.00 -16.22 5.50
C VAL A 169 18.51 -16.01 5.58
N SER A 170 18.97 -14.76 5.55
CA SER A 170 20.39 -14.42 5.61
C SER A 170 21.03 -14.54 7.00
N GLY A 171 20.31 -15.10 7.96
CA GLY A 171 20.68 -15.20 9.38
C GLY A 171 19.59 -14.60 10.27
N GLY A 172 19.83 -14.56 11.58
CA GLY A 172 18.91 -13.91 12.50
C GLY A 172 18.82 -12.39 12.24
N TYR A 173 17.61 -11.81 12.39
CA TYR A 173 17.45 -10.37 12.33
C TYR A 173 18.33 -9.64 13.34
N PRO A 174 19.00 -8.54 13.03
CA PRO A 174 18.93 -7.71 11.82
C PRO A 174 19.83 -8.14 10.64
N GLY A 175 20.30 -9.37 10.59
CA GLY A 175 21.13 -9.91 9.53
C GLY A 175 22.65 -9.64 9.69
N PRO A 176 23.47 -10.13 8.79
CA PRO A 176 24.92 -9.92 8.82
C PRO A 176 25.29 -8.44 8.77
N LEU A 177 26.29 -8.07 9.56
CA LEU A 177 26.84 -6.73 9.55
C LEU A 177 27.77 -6.55 8.35
N THR A 178 27.55 -5.50 7.58
CA THR A 178 28.43 -5.04 6.50
C THR A 178 29.01 -3.68 6.84
N PRO A 179 30.03 -3.18 6.11
CA PRO A 179 30.50 -1.81 6.29
C PRO A 179 29.43 -0.72 6.10
N ASN A 180 28.31 -1.07 5.45
CA ASN A 180 27.21 -0.17 5.16
C ASN A 180 25.99 -0.39 6.09
N GLY A 181 26.14 -1.22 7.12
CA GLY A 181 25.07 -1.59 8.06
C GLY A 181 24.67 -3.06 7.94
N ASN A 182 23.63 -3.43 8.64
CA ASN A 182 23.10 -4.80 8.58
C ASN A 182 22.26 -5.01 7.31
N VAL A 183 22.39 -6.20 6.70
CA VAL A 183 21.57 -6.62 5.57
C VAL A 183 20.79 -7.88 5.97
N TYR A 184 19.48 -7.81 5.98
CA TYR A 184 18.61 -8.95 6.21
C TYR A 184 17.84 -9.26 4.93
N ILE A 185 17.84 -10.52 4.52
CA ILE A 185 17.12 -11.03 3.37
C ILE A 185 16.27 -12.21 3.86
N GLU A 186 15.01 -12.20 3.50
CA GLU A 186 14.10 -13.33 3.67
C GLU A 186 13.49 -13.64 2.30
N ASN A 187 13.57 -14.89 1.87
CA ASN A 187 13.04 -15.36 0.60
C ASN A 187 12.06 -16.51 0.88
N GLY A 188 10.78 -16.25 0.84
CA GLY A 188 9.76 -17.18 1.29
C GLY A 188 8.45 -17.09 0.54
N LEU A 189 7.43 -17.71 1.12
CA LEU A 189 6.06 -17.55 0.64
C LEU A 189 5.55 -16.16 1.00
N ALA A 190 4.89 -15.49 0.06
CA ALA A 190 4.31 -14.19 0.32
C ALA A 190 3.21 -14.29 1.38
N LEU A 191 3.36 -13.52 2.45
CA LEU A 191 2.33 -13.42 3.49
C LEU A 191 1.11 -12.59 3.04
N THR A 192 1.29 -11.79 2.00
CA THR A 192 0.29 -10.84 1.49
C THR A 192 -0.28 -11.22 0.13
N SER A 193 0.16 -12.34 -0.45
CA SER A 193 -0.36 -12.90 -1.69
C SER A 193 -0.61 -14.40 -1.52
N THR A 194 -1.63 -14.90 -2.19
CA THR A 194 -1.96 -16.34 -2.22
C THR A 194 -1.28 -17.07 -3.38
N LEU A 195 -0.69 -16.36 -4.33
CA LEU A 195 -0.15 -16.90 -5.58
C LEU A 195 1.35 -16.66 -5.74
N ASP A 196 1.93 -15.70 -5.02
CA ASP A 196 3.31 -15.28 -5.22
C ASP A 196 4.24 -15.69 -4.07
N LYS A 197 5.53 -15.59 -4.36
CA LYS A 197 6.61 -15.65 -3.39
C LYS A 197 7.17 -14.25 -3.17
N GLN A 198 7.66 -14.01 -1.96
CA GLN A 198 8.16 -12.70 -1.54
C GLN A 198 9.63 -12.78 -1.17
N VAL A 199 10.33 -11.70 -1.45
CA VAL A 199 11.69 -11.43 -1.01
C VAL A 199 11.79 -10.08 -0.31
#